data_515133955c3b2a0422661260be19543a
#
_entry.id   515133955c3b2a0422661260be19543a
#
_cell.length_a   1.000
_cell.length_b   1.000
_cell.length_c   1.000
_cell.angle_alpha   90.00
_cell.angle_beta   90.00
_cell.angle_gamma   90.00
#
_symmetry.space_group_name_H-M   'P 1'
#
loop_
_entity.id
_entity.type
_entity.pdbx_description
1 polymer ?
#
loop_
_entity_poly.entity_id
_entity_poly.type
_entity_poly.pdbx_seq_one_letter_code
_entity_poly.pdbx_strand_id
1 'polypeptide(L)'
;MTYTLDSVDRQILKMIVEDARVPFLEVARACNLSGAAIHQRIQKLTSMGVIKGSHFIIDPEKIGYETCAYIGIYLKNPEKFDVVVEELKKMPEVVECHFTTGVYDLFIKVYARNNHKLLDFVHDKLQPLGLARMETLISMSVIDRQLPVLDD
;
A
#
# COMPACT_ATOMS: atom_id res chain seq x y z
N MET A 1 9.86 19.82 0.48
CA MET A 1 10.44 20.08 -0.86
C MET A 1 10.12 18.92 -1.77
N THR A 2 9.47 19.16 -2.88
CA THR A 2 9.24 18.14 -3.90
C THR A 2 10.55 17.96 -4.67
N TYR A 3 11.08 16.73 -4.67
CA TYR A 3 12.26 16.41 -5.47
C TYR A 3 11.90 16.39 -6.96
N THR A 4 12.64 17.12 -7.77
CA THR A 4 12.46 17.07 -9.22
C THR A 4 13.28 15.92 -9.79
N LEU A 5 12.61 14.90 -10.31
CA LEU A 5 13.25 13.77 -10.98
C LEU A 5 13.83 14.23 -12.32
N ASP A 6 15.09 13.91 -12.60
CA ASP A 6 15.65 14.05 -13.93
C ASP A 6 15.30 12.86 -14.84
N SER A 7 15.63 12.94 -16.12
CA SER A 7 15.33 11.89 -17.09
C SER A 7 15.97 10.55 -16.74
N VAL A 8 17.17 10.58 -16.13
CA VAL A 8 17.88 9.37 -15.71
C VAL A 8 17.18 8.74 -14.50
N ASP A 9 16.77 9.54 -13.51
CA ASP A 9 16.01 9.07 -12.36
C ASP A 9 14.71 8.39 -12.80
N ARG A 10 14.01 8.98 -13.77
CA ARG A 10 12.78 8.39 -14.33
C ARG A 10 13.05 7.06 -15.03
N GLN A 11 14.13 6.97 -15.80
CA GLN A 11 14.50 5.73 -16.46
C GLN A 11 14.86 4.63 -15.46
N ILE A 12 15.63 4.96 -14.41
CA ILE A 12 15.92 4.04 -13.31
C ILE A 12 14.63 3.56 -12.66
N LEU A 13 13.72 4.47 -12.29
CA LEU A 13 12.46 4.14 -11.64
C LEU A 13 11.58 3.25 -12.53
N LYS A 14 11.49 3.51 -13.84
CA LYS A 14 10.75 2.65 -14.78
C LYS A 14 11.26 1.22 -14.73
N MET A 15 12.57 1.02 -14.81
CA MET A 15 13.17 -0.32 -14.82
C MET A 15 12.96 -1.06 -13.49
N ILE A 16 13.17 -0.42 -12.35
CA ILE A 16 13.02 -1.07 -11.04
C ILE A 16 11.56 -1.28 -10.63
N VAL A 17 10.62 -0.50 -11.15
CA VAL A 17 9.18 -0.71 -10.97
C VAL A 17 8.71 -1.90 -11.79
N GLU A 18 9.24 -2.09 -13.00
CA GLU A 18 8.93 -3.24 -13.85
C GLU A 18 9.52 -4.54 -13.30
N ASP A 19 10.78 -4.51 -12.87
CA ASP A 19 11.44 -5.63 -12.20
C ASP A 19 12.32 -5.15 -11.04
N ALA A 20 11.84 -5.36 -9.81
CA ALA A 20 12.58 -5.00 -8.59
C ALA A 20 13.89 -5.79 -8.41
N ARG A 21 14.12 -6.84 -9.21
CA ARG A 21 15.34 -7.65 -9.21
C ARG A 21 16.29 -7.34 -10.37
N VAL A 22 15.96 -6.37 -11.21
CA VAL A 22 16.81 -6.01 -12.34
C VAL A 22 18.25 -5.72 -11.85
N PRO A 23 19.27 -6.35 -12.43
CA PRO A 23 20.66 -6.08 -12.04
C PRO A 23 21.02 -4.64 -12.28
N PHE A 24 21.66 -3.98 -11.30
CA PHE A 24 22.09 -2.58 -11.46
C PHE A 24 23.03 -2.36 -12.63
N LEU A 25 23.73 -3.40 -13.07
CA LEU A 25 24.57 -3.33 -14.26
C LEU A 25 23.75 -3.17 -15.55
N GLU A 26 22.57 -3.80 -15.61
CA GLU A 26 21.64 -3.61 -16.73
C GLU A 26 21.05 -2.20 -16.73
N VAL A 27 20.65 -1.72 -15.55
CA VAL A 27 20.17 -0.33 -15.39
C VAL A 27 21.26 0.65 -15.82
N ALA A 28 22.50 0.41 -15.42
CA ALA A 28 23.66 1.22 -15.79
C ALA A 28 23.88 1.29 -17.31
N ARG A 29 23.78 0.14 -17.98
CA ARG A 29 23.88 0.07 -19.45
C ARG A 29 22.74 0.84 -20.13
N ALA A 30 21.50 0.65 -19.67
CA ALA A 30 20.34 1.35 -20.22
C ALA A 30 20.43 2.88 -20.04
N CYS A 31 20.96 3.33 -18.91
CA CYS A 31 21.14 4.75 -18.60
C CYS A 31 22.47 5.35 -19.12
N ASN A 32 23.32 4.55 -19.74
CA ASN A 32 24.67 4.92 -20.16
C ASN A 32 25.51 5.53 -19.02
N LEU A 33 25.47 4.89 -17.86
CA LEU A 33 26.16 5.29 -16.63
C LEU A 33 26.96 4.12 -16.05
N SER A 34 27.82 4.40 -15.07
CA SER A 34 28.49 3.36 -14.29
C SER A 34 27.54 2.74 -13.25
N GLY A 35 27.80 1.50 -12.84
CA GLY A 35 27.07 0.85 -11.76
C GLY A 35 27.13 1.64 -10.46
N ALA A 36 28.27 2.26 -10.15
CA ALA A 36 28.42 3.11 -8.98
C ALA A 36 27.51 4.35 -9.04
N ALA A 37 27.39 4.98 -10.20
CA ALA A 37 26.51 6.13 -10.40
C ALA A 37 25.01 5.74 -10.21
N ILE A 38 24.61 4.57 -10.72
CA ILE A 38 23.25 4.04 -10.50
C ILE A 38 23.01 3.79 -9.01
N HIS A 39 23.96 3.15 -8.33
CA HIS A 39 23.84 2.88 -6.90
C HIS A 39 23.66 4.17 -6.08
N GLN A 40 24.46 5.20 -6.37
CA GLN A 40 24.33 6.50 -5.71
C GLN A 40 22.98 7.16 -5.96
N ARG A 41 22.44 7.07 -7.19
CA ARG A 41 21.12 7.62 -7.52
C ARG A 41 20.00 6.88 -6.77
N ILE A 42 20.05 5.56 -6.73
CA ILE A 42 19.07 4.76 -5.98
C ILE A 42 19.13 5.08 -4.48
N GLN A 43 20.32 5.20 -3.91
CA GLN A 43 20.49 5.62 -2.52
C GLN A 43 19.88 7.00 -2.27
N LYS A 44 20.11 7.96 -3.16
CA LYS A 44 19.53 9.30 -3.09
C LYS A 44 18.01 9.25 -3.16
N LEU A 45 17.45 8.55 -4.14
CA LEU A 45 15.98 8.38 -4.29
C LEU A 45 15.36 7.71 -3.06
N THR A 46 16.05 6.76 -2.44
CA THR A 46 15.63 6.11 -1.20
C THR A 46 15.69 7.07 -0.01
N SER A 47 16.79 7.78 0.17
CA SER A 47 16.95 8.74 1.28
C SER A 47 15.94 9.89 1.21
N MET A 48 15.51 10.25 0.03
CA MET A 48 14.49 11.27 -0.21
C MET A 48 13.05 10.73 -0.13
N GLY A 49 12.86 9.42 0.12
CA GLY A 49 11.57 8.79 0.24
C GLY A 49 10.82 8.58 -1.08
N VAL A 50 11.48 8.79 -2.24
CA VAL A 50 10.91 8.47 -3.55
C VAL A 50 10.77 6.96 -3.69
N ILE A 51 11.83 6.21 -3.35
CA ILE A 51 11.80 4.76 -3.21
C ILE A 51 11.56 4.45 -1.73
N LYS A 52 10.42 3.85 -1.40
CA LYS A 52 10.07 3.47 -0.04
C LYS A 52 10.55 2.07 0.34
N GLY A 53 10.83 1.24 -0.63
CA GLY A 53 11.27 -0.14 -0.45
C GLY A 53 10.87 -1.04 -1.61
N SER A 54 11.11 -2.32 -1.46
CA SER A 54 10.70 -3.36 -2.40
C SER A 54 10.21 -4.59 -1.62
N HIS A 55 9.22 -5.28 -2.14
CA HIS A 55 8.69 -6.52 -1.57
C HIS A 55 8.17 -7.43 -2.68
N PHE A 56 8.04 -8.72 -2.36
CA PHE A 56 7.36 -9.64 -3.26
C PHE A 56 5.86 -9.41 -3.24
N ILE A 57 5.24 -9.41 -4.41
CA ILE A 57 3.79 -9.43 -4.53
C ILE A 57 3.34 -10.89 -4.42
N ILE A 58 2.52 -11.17 -3.41
CA ILE A 58 2.01 -12.51 -3.12
C ILE A 58 0.52 -12.52 -3.41
N ASP A 59 0.05 -13.54 -4.11
CA ASP A 59 -1.37 -13.78 -4.31
C ASP A 59 -2.03 -14.23 -3.01
N PRO A 60 -2.93 -13.43 -2.42
CA PRO A 60 -3.54 -13.75 -1.13
C PRO A 60 -4.36 -15.05 -1.16
N GLU A 61 -5.06 -15.32 -2.27
CA GLU A 61 -5.88 -16.52 -2.41
C GLU A 61 -5.02 -17.79 -2.36
N LYS A 62 -3.82 -17.75 -2.99
CA LYS A 62 -2.90 -18.90 -3.00
C LYS A 62 -2.32 -19.25 -1.64
N ILE A 63 -2.36 -18.32 -0.68
CA ILE A 63 -1.93 -18.54 0.70
C ILE A 63 -3.10 -18.63 1.68
N GLY A 64 -4.32 -18.77 1.16
CA GLY A 64 -5.52 -19.08 1.95
C GLY A 64 -6.30 -17.88 2.47
N TYR A 65 -6.13 -16.70 1.87
CA TYR A 65 -6.97 -15.51 2.14
C TYR A 65 -7.95 -15.32 0.97
N GLU A 66 -9.10 -15.95 1.07
CA GLU A 66 -10.10 -16.01 0.00
C GLU A 66 -11.01 -14.77 -0.05
N THR A 67 -11.05 -13.98 1.04
CA THR A 67 -11.91 -12.81 1.13
C THR A 67 -11.09 -11.53 1.27
N CYS A 68 -11.26 -10.64 0.32
CA CYS A 68 -10.82 -9.25 0.40
C CYS A 68 -12.03 -8.35 0.61
N ALA A 69 -11.98 -7.46 1.57
CA ALA A 69 -13.06 -6.51 1.81
C ALA A 69 -12.52 -5.10 2.05
N TYR A 70 -13.35 -4.13 1.68
CA TYR A 70 -13.17 -2.73 2.05
C TYR A 70 -14.23 -2.37 3.08
N ILE A 71 -13.81 -1.67 4.15
CA ILE A 71 -14.73 -1.28 5.22
C ILE A 71 -14.65 0.23 5.40
N GLY A 72 -15.76 0.89 5.12
CA GLY A 72 -15.95 2.31 5.41
C GLY A 72 -16.37 2.47 6.87
N ILE A 73 -15.67 3.32 7.61
CA ILE A 73 -15.83 3.52 9.04
C ILE A 73 -16.29 4.95 9.31
N TYR A 74 -17.35 5.08 10.12
CA TYR A 74 -17.82 6.33 10.69
C TYR A 74 -17.44 6.38 12.17
N LEU A 75 -16.70 7.39 12.57
CA LEU A 75 -16.33 7.59 13.97
C LEU A 75 -17.50 8.15 14.77
N LYS A 76 -17.78 7.58 15.94
CA LYS A 76 -18.76 8.12 16.86
C LYS A 76 -18.26 9.43 17.50
N ASN A 77 -16.95 9.48 17.75
CA ASN A 77 -16.28 10.62 18.34
C ASN A 77 -15.00 10.93 17.53
N PRO A 78 -14.98 12.02 16.75
CA PRO A 78 -13.79 12.39 15.95
C PRO A 78 -12.51 12.58 16.78
N GLU A 79 -12.62 12.94 18.07
CA GLU A 79 -11.46 13.10 18.95
C GLU A 79 -10.73 11.78 19.23
N LYS A 80 -11.40 10.63 19.02
CA LYS A 80 -10.80 9.29 19.16
C LYS A 80 -10.13 8.78 17.90
N PHE A 81 -10.01 9.60 16.88
CA PHE A 81 -9.42 9.22 15.60
C PHE A 81 -8.05 8.54 15.76
N ASP A 82 -7.11 9.19 16.44
CA ASP A 82 -5.76 8.63 16.62
C ASP A 82 -5.77 7.30 17.37
N VAL A 83 -6.64 7.16 18.36
CA VAL A 83 -6.78 5.91 19.13
C VAL A 83 -7.28 4.78 18.25
N VAL A 84 -8.30 5.04 17.42
CA VAL A 84 -8.83 4.03 16.50
C VAL A 84 -7.78 3.62 15.47
N VAL A 85 -7.04 4.58 14.93
CA VAL A 85 -5.95 4.30 13.97
C VAL A 85 -4.85 3.44 14.58
N GLU A 86 -4.43 3.74 15.81
CA GLU A 86 -3.42 2.93 16.48
C GLU A 86 -3.90 1.50 16.78
N GLU A 87 -5.18 1.31 17.08
CA GLU A 87 -5.73 -0.04 17.22
C GLU A 87 -5.80 -0.78 15.87
N LEU A 88 -6.21 -0.10 14.79
CA LEU A 88 -6.23 -0.69 13.46
C LEU A 88 -4.84 -1.14 12.99
N LYS A 89 -3.79 -0.37 13.29
CA LYS A 89 -2.40 -0.73 12.97
C LYS A 89 -1.92 -2.03 13.62
N LYS A 90 -2.49 -2.43 14.74
CA LYS A 90 -2.17 -3.67 15.45
C LYS A 90 -2.85 -4.91 14.86
N MET A 91 -3.84 -4.72 13.98
CA MET A 91 -4.64 -5.78 13.40
C MET A 91 -3.98 -6.29 12.10
N PRO A 92 -3.46 -7.52 12.06
CA PRO A 92 -2.77 -8.04 10.87
C PRO A 92 -3.71 -8.22 9.67
N GLU A 93 -5.02 -8.29 9.88
CA GLU A 93 -6.02 -8.36 8.82
C GLU A 93 -6.12 -7.04 8.05
N VAL A 94 -5.78 -5.91 8.67
CA VAL A 94 -5.83 -4.57 8.07
C VAL A 94 -4.54 -4.32 7.30
N VAL A 95 -4.63 -4.32 5.98
CA VAL A 95 -3.46 -4.13 5.09
C VAL A 95 -3.32 -2.70 4.56
N GLU A 96 -4.42 -1.95 4.52
CA GLU A 96 -4.44 -0.54 4.15
C GLU A 96 -5.41 0.22 5.05
N CYS A 97 -5.08 1.46 5.37
CA CYS A 97 -5.94 2.37 6.09
C CYS A 97 -5.81 3.76 5.49
N HIS A 98 -6.91 4.27 4.95
CA HIS A 98 -7.00 5.58 4.31
C HIS A 98 -7.84 6.53 5.15
N PHE A 99 -7.35 7.75 5.28
CA PHE A 99 -8.15 8.88 5.75
C PHE A 99 -8.84 9.48 4.54
N THR A 100 -10.14 9.61 4.59
CA THR A 100 -10.89 10.03 3.41
C THR A 100 -11.63 11.33 3.67
N THR A 101 -11.75 12.13 2.62
CA THR A 101 -12.72 13.21 2.57
C THR A 101 -14.05 12.64 2.09
N GLY A 102 -15.17 13.09 2.63
CA GLY A 102 -16.50 12.67 2.19
C GLY A 102 -17.22 11.80 3.22
N VAL A 103 -17.76 10.67 2.76
CA VAL A 103 -18.76 9.90 3.54
C VAL A 103 -18.15 9.18 4.73
N TYR A 104 -16.98 8.56 4.57
CA TYR A 104 -16.31 7.82 5.62
C TYR A 104 -15.21 8.65 6.27
N ASP A 105 -14.97 8.49 7.57
CA ASP A 105 -13.80 9.04 8.23
C ASP A 105 -12.55 8.23 7.93
N LEU A 106 -12.70 6.91 7.90
CA LEU A 106 -11.65 5.94 7.58
C LEU A 106 -12.15 4.95 6.54
N PHE A 107 -11.27 4.51 5.67
CA PHE A 107 -11.53 3.46 4.71
C PHE A 107 -10.38 2.44 4.77
N ILE A 108 -10.69 1.21 5.15
CA ILE A 108 -9.69 0.17 5.35
C ILE A 108 -9.86 -0.96 4.36
N LYS A 109 -8.74 -1.58 3.98
CA LYS A 109 -8.73 -2.84 3.23
C LYS A 109 -8.29 -3.96 4.15
N VAL A 110 -9.06 -5.04 4.15
CA VAL A 110 -8.80 -6.20 5.00
C VAL A 110 -8.78 -7.48 4.18
N TYR A 111 -7.98 -8.44 4.64
CA TYR A 111 -7.99 -9.81 4.14
C TYR A 111 -8.44 -10.76 5.25
N ALA A 112 -9.31 -11.71 4.90
CA ALA A 112 -9.75 -12.78 5.76
C ALA A 112 -9.69 -14.12 5.03
N ARG A 113 -9.58 -15.22 5.77
CA ARG A 113 -9.52 -16.55 5.18
C ARG A 113 -10.81 -16.92 4.44
N ASN A 114 -11.92 -16.43 4.89
CA ASN A 114 -13.25 -16.59 4.26
C ASN A 114 -14.23 -15.56 4.83
N ASN A 115 -15.45 -15.52 4.30
CA ASN A 115 -16.47 -14.56 4.72
C ASN A 115 -16.86 -14.72 6.20
N HIS A 116 -16.83 -15.94 6.74
CA HIS A 116 -17.13 -16.16 8.15
C HIS A 116 -16.06 -15.52 9.05
N LYS A 117 -14.78 -15.66 8.69
CA LYS A 117 -13.66 -15.01 9.40
C LYS A 117 -13.67 -13.49 9.24
N LEU A 118 -14.17 -12.97 8.13
CA LEU A 118 -14.43 -11.54 8.00
C LEU A 118 -15.49 -11.06 8.99
N LEU A 119 -16.58 -11.82 9.16
CA LEU A 119 -17.63 -11.50 10.12
C LEU A 119 -17.09 -11.54 11.56
N ASP A 120 -16.32 -12.58 11.91
CA ASP A 120 -15.62 -12.67 13.21
C ASP A 120 -14.75 -11.41 13.45
N PHE A 121 -13.96 -11.02 12.46
CA PHE A 121 -13.11 -9.83 12.55
C PHE A 121 -13.91 -8.55 12.81
N VAL A 122 -14.99 -8.34 12.08
CA VAL A 122 -15.85 -7.15 12.26
C VAL A 122 -16.46 -7.16 13.67
N HIS A 123 -16.98 -8.30 14.12
CA HIS A 123 -17.63 -8.43 15.41
C HIS A 123 -16.65 -8.34 16.58
N ASP A 124 -15.56 -9.08 16.52
CA ASP A 124 -14.67 -9.25 17.67
C ASP A 124 -13.62 -8.15 17.80
N LYS A 125 -13.21 -7.52 16.66
CA LYS A 125 -12.14 -6.53 16.63
C LYS A 125 -12.61 -5.12 16.30
N LEU A 126 -13.52 -4.92 15.35
CA LEU A 126 -13.95 -3.58 14.97
C LEU A 126 -15.09 -3.03 15.84
N GLN A 127 -16.11 -3.82 16.16
CA GLN A 127 -17.20 -3.36 16.99
C GLN A 127 -16.76 -2.85 18.38
N PRO A 128 -15.81 -3.50 19.06
CA PRO A 128 -15.32 -3.01 20.36
C PRO A 128 -14.65 -1.63 20.33
N LEU A 129 -14.26 -1.13 19.15
CA LEU A 129 -13.70 0.22 19.02
C LEU A 129 -14.72 1.34 19.23
N GLY A 130 -15.99 1.01 19.36
CA GLY A 130 -17.06 1.98 19.62
C GLY A 130 -17.30 2.91 18.42
N LEU A 131 -17.29 2.37 17.23
CA LEU A 131 -17.55 3.07 15.97
C LEU A 131 -19.05 3.42 15.86
N ALA A 132 -19.35 4.52 15.13
CA ALA A 132 -20.75 4.92 14.92
C ALA A 132 -21.46 3.99 13.93
N ARG A 133 -20.80 3.68 12.83
CA ARG A 133 -21.29 2.84 11.74
C ARG A 133 -20.12 2.26 10.94
N MET A 134 -20.36 1.13 10.33
CA MET A 134 -19.44 0.52 9.36
C MET A 134 -20.23 0.03 8.15
N GLU A 135 -19.62 0.10 6.98
CA GLU A 135 -20.11 -0.49 5.75
C GLU A 135 -19.04 -1.41 5.17
N THR A 136 -19.38 -2.67 4.97
CA THR A 136 -18.45 -3.68 4.46
C THR A 136 -18.78 -4.00 3.00
N LEU A 137 -17.79 -3.84 2.14
CA LEU A 137 -17.83 -4.12 0.71
C LEU A 137 -16.89 -5.29 0.42
N ILE A 138 -17.42 -6.43 0.00
CA ILE A 138 -16.59 -7.57 -0.40
C ILE A 138 -16.13 -7.34 -1.85
N SER A 139 -14.81 -7.38 -2.06
CA SER A 139 -14.23 -7.29 -3.39
C SER A 139 -14.41 -8.61 -4.12
N MET A 140 -15.08 -8.58 -5.26
CA MET A 140 -15.32 -9.78 -6.08
C MET A 140 -14.18 -10.06 -7.05
N SER A 141 -13.47 -9.02 -7.48
CA SER A 141 -12.30 -9.11 -8.34
C SER A 141 -11.48 -7.83 -8.27
N VAL A 142 -10.20 -7.93 -8.58
CA VAL A 142 -9.30 -6.78 -8.60
C VAL A 142 -8.55 -6.73 -9.93
N ILE A 143 -8.37 -5.51 -10.44
CA ILE A 143 -7.37 -5.22 -11.47
C ILE A 143 -6.31 -4.39 -10.76
N ASP A 144 -5.16 -5.01 -10.50
CA ASP A 144 -4.06 -4.37 -9.82
C ASP A 144 -2.96 -4.02 -10.83
N ARG A 145 -2.50 -2.78 -10.77
CA ARG A 145 -1.42 -2.26 -11.60
C ARG A 145 -0.52 -1.38 -10.78
N GLN A 146 0.75 -1.43 -11.08
CA GLN A 146 1.70 -0.51 -10.47
C GLN A 146 1.49 0.92 -10.98
N LEU A 147 1.82 1.90 -10.13
CA LEU A 147 1.81 3.30 -10.51
C LEU A 147 2.79 3.53 -11.66
N PRO A 148 2.36 4.09 -12.81
CA PRO A 148 3.25 4.38 -13.91
C PRO A 148 4.24 5.49 -13.53
N VAL A 149 5.50 5.31 -13.94
CA VAL A 149 6.50 6.39 -13.91
C VAL A 149 6.36 7.17 -15.22
N LEU A 150 5.73 8.33 -15.13
CA LEU A 150 5.44 9.16 -16.31
C LEU A 150 6.68 9.94 -16.76
N ASP A 151 6.78 10.17 -18.07
CA ASP A 151 7.64 11.20 -18.65
C ASP A 151 7.00 12.58 -18.43
N ASP A 152 7.80 13.63 -18.46
CA ASP A 152 7.31 15.02 -18.39
C ASP A 152 6.61 15.44 -19.68
#